data_9d4703ff74e3ecbd1bf75baf7408863c
#
_entry.id   9d4703ff74e3ecbd1bf75baf7408863c
#
_cell.length_a   1.000
_cell.length_b   1.000
_cell.length_c   1.000
_cell.angle_alpha   90.00
_cell.angle_beta   90.00
_cell.angle_gamma   90.00
#
_symmetry.space_group_name_H-M   'P 1'
#
loop_
_entity.id
_entity.type
_entity.pdbx_description
1 polymer ?
#
loop_
_entity_poly.entity_id
_entity_poly.type
_entity_poly.pdbx_seq_one_letter_code
_entity_poly.pdbx_strand_id
1 'polypeptide(L)'
;MADAIGIDPGSYKTVLACVKQRGIEIVLSETSSKWTPTIAGFTAEERLVGDAAINQMKKNFKNTAMFFGRFMGLNQDCVKQLEEENKFITYKQVEMENKKIGFELTIRGEKHILTPE
;
A
#
# COMPACT_ATOMS: atom_id res chain seq x y z
N MET A 1 26.14 5.38 -17.24
CA MET A 1 25.16 4.35 -17.62
C MET A 1 23.86 4.71 -16.94
N ALA A 2 22.76 4.77 -17.66
CA ALA A 2 21.47 4.99 -17.02
C ALA A 2 21.03 3.66 -16.37
N ASP A 3 21.05 3.63 -15.06
CA ASP A 3 20.54 2.48 -14.31
C ASP A 3 19.01 2.51 -14.38
N ALA A 4 18.43 1.56 -15.07
CA ALA A 4 16.98 1.42 -15.15
C ALA A 4 16.49 0.57 -13.98
N ILE A 5 15.39 1.00 -13.36
CA ILE A 5 14.69 0.27 -12.32
C ILE A 5 13.30 -0.08 -12.84
N GLY A 6 12.95 -1.35 -12.79
CA GLY A 6 11.60 -1.86 -13.03
C GLY A 6 10.86 -2.05 -11.71
N ILE A 7 9.60 -1.63 -11.66
CA ILE A 7 8.73 -1.78 -10.49
C ILE A 7 7.46 -2.47 -10.94
N ASP A 8 7.12 -3.58 -10.30
CA ASP A 8 5.84 -4.28 -10.46
C ASP A 8 5.03 -4.16 -9.16
N PRO A 9 4.16 -3.14 -9.06
CA PRO A 9 3.34 -2.89 -7.87
C PRO A 9 2.07 -3.73 -7.90
N GLY A 10 2.13 -4.95 -7.41
CA GLY A 10 0.95 -5.82 -7.28
C GLY A 10 0.07 -5.43 -6.09
N SER A 11 -1.17 -5.95 -6.07
CA SER A 11 -2.12 -5.69 -4.97
C SER A 11 -1.67 -6.24 -3.62
N TYR A 12 -0.88 -7.30 -3.63
CA TYR A 12 -0.41 -7.99 -2.43
C TYR A 12 1.10 -7.86 -2.23
N LYS A 13 1.86 -7.92 -3.31
CA LYS A 13 3.33 -7.87 -3.29
C LYS A 13 3.86 -6.99 -4.42
N THR A 14 4.93 -6.28 -4.13
CA THR A 14 5.67 -5.47 -5.09
C THR A 14 7.02 -6.11 -5.36
N VAL A 15 7.42 -6.18 -6.62
CA VAL A 15 8.74 -6.66 -7.04
C VAL A 15 9.52 -5.52 -7.67
N LEU A 16 10.78 -5.41 -7.31
CA LEU A 16 11.72 -4.44 -7.86
C LEU A 16 12.84 -5.18 -8.60
N ALA A 17 13.20 -4.67 -9.77
CA ALA A 17 14.33 -5.17 -10.53
C ALA A 17 15.20 -4.01 -11.00
N CYS A 18 16.49 -4.24 -11.11
CA CYS A 18 17.43 -3.25 -11.63
C CYS A 18 18.33 -3.86 -12.70
N VAL A 19 18.75 -3.03 -13.64
CA VAL A 19 19.73 -3.40 -14.66
C VAL A 19 21.12 -3.20 -14.07
N LYS A 20 21.94 -4.25 -14.09
CA LYS A 20 23.35 -4.23 -13.70
C LYS A 20 24.22 -4.68 -14.85
N GLN A 21 25.55 -4.58 -14.70
CA GLN A 21 26.54 -4.95 -15.73
C GLN A 21 26.36 -6.37 -16.28
N ARG A 22 25.83 -7.30 -15.49
CA ARG A 22 25.64 -8.71 -15.84
C ARG A 22 24.22 -9.10 -16.22
N GLY A 23 23.30 -8.13 -16.32
CA GLY A 23 21.89 -8.36 -16.65
C GLY A 23 20.92 -7.76 -15.67
N ILE A 24 19.70 -8.32 -15.61
CA ILE A 24 18.62 -7.86 -14.73
C ILE A 24 18.68 -8.66 -13.43
N GLU A 25 18.67 -7.96 -12.31
CA GLU A 25 18.67 -8.54 -10.97
C GLU A 25 17.45 -8.06 -10.17
N ILE A 26 16.86 -8.97 -9.40
CA ILE A 26 15.82 -8.62 -8.44
C ILE A 26 16.44 -7.92 -7.24
N VAL A 27 15.87 -6.78 -6.87
CA VAL A 27 16.23 -6.06 -5.64
C VAL A 27 15.56 -6.75 -4.45
N LEU A 28 16.36 -7.19 -3.50
CA LEU A 28 15.85 -7.86 -2.31
C LEU A 28 15.27 -6.84 -1.32
N SER A 29 14.23 -7.25 -0.60
CA SER A 29 13.67 -6.48 0.52
C SER A 29 14.64 -6.46 1.72
N GLU A 30 14.30 -5.70 2.76
CA GLU A 30 15.06 -5.66 4.02
C GLU A 30 15.19 -7.04 4.69
N THR A 31 14.24 -7.93 4.44
CA THR A 31 14.24 -9.31 4.93
C THR A 31 14.86 -10.31 3.95
N SER A 32 15.60 -9.84 2.94
CA SER A 32 16.20 -10.64 1.89
C SER A 32 15.20 -11.44 1.03
N SER A 33 13.96 -10.99 0.98
CA SER A 33 12.93 -11.55 0.11
C SER A 33 13.01 -10.95 -1.30
N LYS A 34 12.62 -11.71 -2.31
CA LYS A 34 12.54 -11.26 -3.71
C LYS A 34 11.32 -10.36 -3.99
N TRP A 35 10.51 -10.10 -3.00
CA TRP A 35 9.34 -9.23 -3.08
C TRP A 35 9.10 -8.53 -1.74
N THR A 36 8.43 -7.40 -1.79
CA THR A 36 8.04 -6.63 -0.61
C THR A 36 6.52 -6.63 -0.52
N PRO A 37 5.92 -6.86 0.64
CA PRO A 37 4.48 -6.72 0.83
C PRO A 37 3.98 -5.32 0.41
N THR A 38 2.90 -5.27 -0.37
CA THR A 38 2.26 -4.00 -0.76
C THR A 38 1.32 -3.55 0.34
N ILE A 39 1.88 -2.99 1.40
CA ILE A 39 1.18 -2.60 2.62
C ILE A 39 1.87 -1.39 3.24
N ALA A 40 1.07 -0.48 3.78
CA ALA A 40 1.55 0.68 4.52
C ALA A 40 0.81 0.81 5.85
N GLY A 41 1.54 0.93 6.94
CA GLY A 41 1.02 1.15 8.28
C GLY A 41 1.47 2.50 8.82
N PHE A 42 0.61 3.13 9.61
CA PHE A 42 0.88 4.43 10.22
C PHE A 42 0.79 4.30 11.74
N THR A 43 1.86 4.62 12.42
CA THR A 43 1.93 4.67 13.87
C THR A 43 1.98 6.12 14.35
N ALA A 44 2.02 6.32 15.67
CA ALA A 44 2.21 7.66 16.24
C ALA A 44 3.57 8.28 15.87
N GLU A 45 4.56 7.46 15.57
CA GLU A 45 5.94 7.89 15.37
C GLU A 45 6.36 7.88 13.91
N GLU A 46 5.95 6.85 13.15
CA GLU A 46 6.48 6.61 11.82
C GLU A 46 5.47 5.97 10.85
N ARG A 47 5.81 6.02 9.58
CA ARG A 47 5.15 5.26 8.52
C ARG A 47 5.95 3.98 8.26
N LEU A 48 5.29 2.86 8.39
CA LEU A 48 5.83 1.53 8.11
C LEU A 48 5.43 1.07 6.72
N VAL A 49 6.30 0.38 6.03
CA VAL A 49 6.01 -0.23 4.72
C VAL A 49 6.52 -1.67 4.68
N GLY A 50 5.91 -2.49 3.84
CA GLY A 50 6.36 -3.86 3.60
C GLY A 50 6.34 -4.73 4.87
N ASP A 51 7.42 -5.44 5.12
CA ASP A 51 7.53 -6.40 6.23
C ASP A 51 7.33 -5.75 7.60
N ALA A 52 7.81 -4.53 7.80
CA ALA A 52 7.62 -3.79 9.04
C ALA A 52 6.12 -3.51 9.30
N ALA A 53 5.37 -3.14 8.26
CA ALA A 53 3.93 -2.91 8.37
C ALA A 53 3.16 -4.22 8.65
N ILE A 54 3.52 -5.33 8.00
CA ILE A 54 2.92 -6.65 8.28
C ILE A 54 3.12 -7.07 9.73
N ASN A 55 4.31 -6.90 10.27
CA ASN A 55 4.64 -7.28 11.64
C ASN A 55 3.80 -6.52 12.67
N GLN A 56 3.43 -5.26 12.37
CA GLN A 56 2.59 -4.43 13.24
C GLN A 56 1.10 -4.54 12.94
N MET A 57 0.70 -5.14 11.82
CA MET A 57 -0.68 -5.13 11.32
C MET A 57 -1.70 -5.64 12.34
N LYS A 58 -1.40 -6.69 13.09
CA LYS A 58 -2.32 -7.26 14.09
C LYS A 58 -2.70 -6.27 15.19
N LYS A 59 -1.76 -5.40 15.58
CA LYS A 59 -1.97 -4.39 16.63
C LYS A 59 -2.46 -3.05 16.07
N ASN A 60 -2.21 -2.79 14.79
CA ASN A 60 -2.44 -1.50 14.14
C ASN A 60 -3.34 -1.61 12.89
N PHE A 61 -4.23 -2.60 12.84
CA PHE A 61 -5.01 -2.95 11.65
C PHE A 61 -5.88 -1.80 11.11
N LYS A 62 -6.39 -0.92 11.99
CA LYS A 62 -7.21 0.24 11.58
C LYS A 62 -6.40 1.32 10.87
N ASN A 63 -5.10 1.38 11.12
CA ASN A 63 -4.18 2.33 10.51
C ASN A 63 -3.18 1.65 9.57
N THR A 64 -3.56 0.49 9.04
CA THR A 64 -2.74 -0.26 8.10
C THR A 64 -3.52 -0.46 6.81
N ALA A 65 -3.03 0.14 5.73
CA ALA A 65 -3.64 0.08 4.41
C ALA A 65 -3.07 -1.09 3.61
N MET A 66 -3.96 -2.00 3.20
CA MET A 66 -3.70 -3.11 2.28
C MET A 66 -4.57 -2.98 1.05
N PHE A 67 -4.16 -3.55 -0.05
CA PHE A 67 -4.92 -3.59 -1.31
C PHE A 67 -5.30 -2.21 -1.87
N PHE A 68 -4.67 -1.14 -1.38
CA PHE A 68 -5.01 0.23 -1.76
C PHE A 68 -4.82 0.48 -3.27
N GLY A 69 -3.88 -0.21 -3.92
CA GLY A 69 -3.67 -0.13 -5.36
C GLY A 69 -4.90 -0.50 -6.19
N ARG A 70 -5.83 -1.30 -5.64
CA ARG A 70 -7.09 -1.68 -6.32
C ARG A 70 -8.09 -0.52 -6.40
N PHE A 71 -7.91 0.52 -5.60
CA PHE A 71 -8.77 1.70 -5.55
C PHE A 71 -8.21 2.88 -6.34
N MET A 72 -6.98 2.76 -6.86
CA MET A 72 -6.36 3.81 -7.66
C MET A 72 -7.19 4.08 -8.93
N GLY A 73 -7.52 5.34 -9.14
CA GLY A 73 -8.32 5.78 -10.30
C GLY A 73 -9.81 5.41 -10.23
N LEU A 74 -10.29 4.74 -9.15
CA LEU A 74 -11.70 4.42 -9.01
C LEU A 74 -12.46 5.55 -8.30
N ASN A 75 -13.74 5.66 -8.62
CA ASN A 75 -14.69 6.50 -7.91
C ASN A 75 -15.57 5.65 -6.96
N GLN A 76 -16.34 6.31 -6.10
CA GLN A 76 -17.20 5.66 -5.11
C GLN A 76 -18.23 4.70 -5.72
N ASP A 77 -18.74 5.02 -6.92
CA ASP A 77 -19.73 4.17 -7.58
C ASP A 77 -19.10 2.83 -8.03
N CYS A 78 -17.84 2.85 -8.44
CA CYS A 78 -17.08 1.64 -8.77
C CYS A 78 -16.76 0.79 -7.53
N VAL A 79 -16.50 1.42 -6.39
CA VAL A 79 -16.16 0.72 -5.14
C VAL A 79 -17.33 -0.06 -4.59
N LYS A 80 -18.56 0.41 -4.78
CA LYS A 80 -19.77 -0.35 -4.41
C LYS A 80 -19.87 -1.69 -5.14
N GLN A 81 -19.27 -1.79 -6.33
CA GLN A 81 -19.22 -3.05 -7.09
C GLN A 81 -18.16 -4.03 -6.54
N LEU A 82 -17.26 -3.54 -5.70
CA LEU A 82 -16.22 -4.34 -5.06
C LEU A 82 -16.58 -4.73 -3.61
N GLU A 83 -17.86 -4.78 -3.27
CA GLU A 83 -18.33 -5.03 -1.89
C GLU A 83 -17.78 -6.33 -1.28
N GLU A 84 -17.63 -7.37 -2.09
CA GLU A 84 -17.07 -8.64 -1.60
C GLU A 84 -15.58 -8.51 -1.22
N GLU A 85 -14.83 -7.68 -1.92
CA GLU A 85 -13.41 -7.44 -1.64
C GLU A 85 -13.22 -6.53 -0.42
N ASN A 86 -14.18 -5.65 -0.16
CA ASN A 86 -14.18 -4.76 0.99
C ASN A 86 -14.21 -5.51 2.34
N LYS A 87 -14.64 -6.77 2.36
CA LYS A 87 -14.64 -7.60 3.58
C LYS A 87 -13.24 -7.83 4.17
N PHE A 88 -12.20 -7.70 3.36
CA PHE A 88 -10.81 -7.88 3.80
C PHE A 88 -10.10 -6.57 4.14
N ILE A 89 -10.79 -5.44 3.98
CA ILE A 89 -10.24 -4.11 4.26
C ILE A 89 -10.58 -3.73 5.69
N THR A 90 -9.59 -3.40 6.46
CA THR A 90 -9.71 -3.11 7.90
C THR A 90 -9.69 -1.62 8.21
N TYR A 91 -9.18 -0.80 7.30
CA TYR A 91 -9.16 0.65 7.42
C TYR A 91 -10.45 1.28 6.91
N LYS A 92 -10.77 2.47 7.40
CA LYS A 92 -12.00 3.17 7.03
C LYS A 92 -11.84 3.89 5.69
N GLN A 93 -12.74 3.59 4.77
CA GLN A 93 -12.87 4.30 3.50
C GLN A 93 -13.82 5.49 3.67
N VAL A 94 -13.50 6.61 3.04
CA VAL A 94 -14.30 7.83 3.04
C VAL A 94 -14.44 8.36 1.62
N GLU A 95 -15.60 8.95 1.32
CA GLU A 95 -15.81 9.67 0.08
C GLU A 95 -15.19 11.07 0.20
N MET A 96 -14.37 11.41 -0.78
CA MET A 96 -13.77 12.73 -0.91
C MET A 96 -14.54 13.58 -1.94
N GLU A 97 -14.15 14.82 -2.10
CA GLU A 97 -14.64 15.69 -3.17
C GLU A 97 -14.48 15.02 -4.55
N ASN A 98 -15.45 15.25 -5.45
CA ASN A 98 -15.49 14.65 -6.78
C ASN A 98 -15.64 13.11 -6.79
N LYS A 99 -16.27 12.53 -5.77
CA LYS A 99 -16.50 11.08 -5.63
C LYS A 99 -15.22 10.24 -5.59
N LYS A 100 -14.07 10.85 -5.29
CA LYS A 100 -12.83 10.12 -5.06
C LYS A 100 -12.89 9.36 -3.75
N ILE A 101 -12.08 8.31 -3.66
CA ILE A 101 -11.96 7.49 -2.45
C ILE A 101 -10.75 7.95 -1.67
N GLY A 102 -10.94 8.12 -0.37
CA GLY A 102 -9.87 8.34 0.57
C GLY A 102 -9.88 7.28 1.68
N PHE A 103 -8.78 7.17 2.39
CA PHE A 103 -8.60 6.32 3.56
C PHE A 103 -8.42 7.18 4.79
N GLU A 104 -9.32 7.06 5.78
CA GLU A 104 -9.17 7.74 7.07
C GLU A 104 -8.20 6.93 7.94
N LEU A 105 -7.08 7.54 8.26
CA LEU A 105 -6.04 6.97 9.09
C LEU A 105 -5.70 7.94 10.24
N THR A 106 -5.33 7.41 11.39
CA THR A 106 -4.87 8.22 12.52
C THR A 106 -3.35 8.25 12.54
N ILE A 107 -2.78 9.42 12.32
CA ILE A 107 -1.33 9.64 12.29
C ILE A 107 -1.00 10.61 13.41
N ARG A 108 -0.14 10.25 14.34
CA ARG A 108 0.24 11.07 15.51
C ARG A 108 -0.95 11.60 16.33
N GLY A 109 -2.01 10.78 16.42
CA GLY A 109 -3.23 11.14 17.14
C GLY A 109 -4.21 12.03 16.36
N GLU A 110 -3.86 12.44 15.16
CA GLU A 110 -4.71 13.24 14.27
C GLU A 110 -5.27 12.39 13.13
N LYS A 111 -6.50 12.70 12.73
CA LYS A 111 -7.12 12.02 11.58
C LYS A 111 -6.66 12.65 10.29
N HIS A 112 -6.17 11.81 9.41
CA HIS A 112 -5.76 12.18 8.06
C HIS A 112 -6.56 11.36 7.04
N ILE A 113 -6.86 11.99 5.91
CA ILE A 113 -7.45 11.30 4.75
C ILE A 113 -6.38 11.25 3.67
N LEU A 114 -5.97 10.04 3.32
CA LEU A 114 -4.99 9.79 2.27
C LEU A 114 -5.68 9.19 1.05
N THR A 115 -5.20 9.51 -0.14
CA THR A 115 -5.62 8.88 -1.38
C THR A 115 -4.87 7.57 -1.62
N PRO A 116 -5.41 6.65 -2.47
CA PRO A 116 -4.70 5.45 -2.86
C PRO A 116 -3.39 5.73 -3.62
N GLU A 117 -3.31 6.88 -4.31
CA GLU A 117 -2.12 7.38 -5.01
C GLU A 117 -1.11 7.95 -3.99
#